data_b0d93cb504d00f4ad483a6ac20624632
#
_entry.id   b0d93cb504d00f4ad483a6ac20624632
#
_cell.length_a   1.000
_cell.length_b   1.000
_cell.length_c   1.000
_cell.angle_alpha   90.00
_cell.angle_beta   90.00
_cell.angle_gamma   90.00
#
_symmetry.space_group_name_H-M   'P 1'
#
loop_
_entity.id
_entity.type
_entity.pdbx_description
1 polymer ?
#
loop_
_entity_poly.entity_id
_entity_poly.type
_entity_poly.pdbx_seq_one_letter_code
_entity_poly.pdbx_strand_id
1 'polypeptide(L)'
;GPLLQTGSPALSVAFIQVLRGKTDVDYPTRFDVIVIGGGHAGTEAALAAARRGAQTLLLTHNIETLGQMSCNPAIGGIGKSHLVKEIDALDGAMARATDRGGIQFRTLNSRKGPAVRATRAQADRVLYKAAIRETLENQPGLLIFQQSADDLIVEGDTVKGVVTQMGLKFAANSVVLCTGTFLGGTIHIGLENFRG
;
A
#
# COMPACT_ATOMS: atom_id res chain seq x y z
N GLY A 1 -29.66 20.86 -53.44
CA GLY A 1 -29.33 19.69 -52.65
C GLY A 1 -29.23 20.04 -51.18
N PRO A 2 -29.85 19.30 -50.26
CA PRO A 2 -29.81 19.63 -48.84
C PRO A 2 -28.54 19.09 -48.19
N LEU A 3 -27.95 19.93 -47.38
CA LEU A 3 -26.79 19.66 -46.52
C LEU A 3 -27.17 18.67 -45.42
N LEU A 4 -26.39 17.62 -45.30
CA LEU A 4 -26.42 16.66 -44.21
C LEU A 4 -25.96 17.35 -42.90
N GLN A 5 -26.87 17.46 -41.93
CA GLN A 5 -26.55 17.73 -40.56
C GLN A 5 -26.12 16.43 -39.89
N THR A 6 -24.81 16.28 -39.67
CA THR A 6 -24.25 15.23 -38.86
C THR A 6 -23.90 15.76 -37.48
N GLY A 7 -24.34 15.09 -36.45
CA GLY A 7 -23.81 15.30 -35.11
C GLY A 7 -24.89 15.46 -34.04
N SER A 8 -25.41 14.35 -33.55
CA SER A 8 -26.28 14.35 -32.40
C SER A 8 -25.49 14.73 -31.12
N PRO A 9 -25.84 15.82 -30.38
CA PRO A 9 -25.15 16.21 -29.15
C PRO A 9 -25.43 15.24 -27.98
N ALA A 10 -26.28 14.26 -28.17
CA ALA A 10 -26.66 13.33 -27.09
C ALA A 10 -25.56 12.33 -26.71
N LEU A 11 -24.68 11.93 -27.65
CA LEU A 11 -23.61 10.98 -27.39
C LEU A 11 -22.46 11.59 -26.54
N SER A 12 -22.16 12.86 -26.73
CA SER A 12 -21.10 13.55 -25.96
C SER A 12 -21.52 13.82 -24.50
N VAL A 13 -22.78 14.12 -24.27
CA VAL A 13 -23.34 14.36 -22.94
C VAL A 13 -23.44 13.06 -22.13
N ALA A 14 -23.85 11.97 -22.77
CA ALA A 14 -23.91 10.65 -22.13
C ALA A 14 -22.52 10.13 -21.74
N PHE A 15 -21.50 10.36 -22.57
CA PHE A 15 -20.13 9.96 -22.29
C PHE A 15 -19.52 10.75 -21.12
N ILE A 16 -19.79 12.05 -21.04
CA ILE A 16 -19.33 12.91 -19.94
C ILE A 16 -20.06 12.57 -18.63
N GLN A 17 -21.32 12.16 -18.68
CA GLN A 17 -22.08 11.74 -17.51
C GLN A 17 -21.61 10.41 -16.94
N VAL A 18 -21.22 9.47 -17.78
CA VAL A 18 -20.63 8.18 -17.39
C VAL A 18 -19.26 8.38 -16.72
N LEU A 19 -18.48 9.38 -17.17
CA LEU A 19 -17.19 9.70 -16.55
C LEU A 19 -17.29 10.49 -15.22
N ARG A 20 -18.46 11.03 -14.89
CA ARG A 20 -18.72 11.78 -13.64
C ARG A 20 -19.42 10.94 -12.55
N GLY A 21 -19.97 9.80 -12.88
CA GLY A 21 -20.60 8.91 -11.91
C GLY A 21 -19.55 7.95 -11.32
N LYS A 22 -19.50 7.83 -10.00
CA LYS A 22 -18.87 6.65 -9.38
C LYS A 22 -19.56 5.44 -9.96
N THR A 23 -18.83 4.60 -10.69
CA THR A 23 -19.39 3.34 -11.19
C THR A 23 -19.50 2.40 -10.00
N ASP A 24 -20.73 2.17 -9.54
CA ASP A 24 -21.01 1.21 -8.46
C ASP A 24 -20.89 -0.21 -9.02
N VAL A 25 -19.66 -0.75 -9.02
CA VAL A 25 -19.33 -2.04 -9.63
C VAL A 25 -18.68 -2.94 -8.59
N ASP A 26 -19.23 -4.13 -8.44
CA ASP A 26 -18.65 -5.16 -7.60
C ASP A 26 -17.51 -5.87 -8.34
N TYR A 27 -16.35 -5.99 -7.67
CA TYR A 27 -15.27 -6.83 -8.16
C TYR A 27 -15.67 -8.32 -8.02
N PRO A 28 -15.47 -9.15 -9.05
CA PRO A 28 -16.05 -10.50 -9.08
C PRO A 28 -15.45 -11.48 -8.07
N THR A 29 -14.26 -11.19 -7.55
CA THR A 29 -13.56 -12.05 -6.59
C THR A 29 -13.70 -11.52 -5.17
N ARG A 30 -14.05 -12.40 -4.24
CA ARG A 30 -14.00 -12.13 -2.80
C ARG A 30 -12.61 -12.48 -2.27
N PHE A 31 -12.06 -11.62 -1.43
CA PHE A 31 -10.77 -11.83 -0.77
C PHE A 31 -10.95 -12.29 0.68
N ASP A 32 -9.96 -13.00 1.20
CA ASP A 32 -9.89 -13.28 2.64
C ASP A 32 -9.43 -12.04 3.38
N VAL A 33 -8.43 -11.36 2.83
CA VAL A 33 -7.84 -10.15 3.44
C VAL A 33 -7.66 -9.07 2.37
N ILE A 34 -8.09 -7.85 2.67
CA ILE A 34 -7.71 -6.64 1.94
C ILE A 34 -6.78 -5.82 2.83
N VAL A 35 -5.62 -5.45 2.29
CA VAL A 35 -4.68 -4.54 2.93
C VAL A 35 -4.71 -3.20 2.20
N ILE A 36 -5.00 -2.12 2.92
CA ILE A 36 -5.05 -0.77 2.40
C ILE A 36 -3.76 -0.05 2.75
N GLY A 37 -3.01 0.37 1.73
CA GLY A 37 -1.76 1.11 1.88
C GLY A 37 -0.52 0.29 1.56
N GLY A 38 0.31 0.79 0.63
CA GLY A 38 1.52 0.13 0.10
C GLY A 38 2.83 0.53 0.80
N GLY A 39 2.77 1.09 2.02
CA GLY A 39 3.94 1.38 2.84
C GLY A 39 4.53 0.14 3.51
N HIS A 40 5.52 0.30 4.40
CA HIS A 40 6.20 -0.84 5.04
C HIS A 40 5.24 -1.76 5.81
N ALA A 41 4.31 -1.20 6.56
CA ALA A 41 3.32 -1.97 7.31
C ALA A 41 2.40 -2.77 6.39
N GLY A 42 1.90 -2.13 5.32
CA GLY A 42 0.98 -2.78 4.39
C GLY A 42 1.65 -3.85 3.54
N THR A 43 2.88 -3.63 3.08
CA THR A 43 3.62 -4.65 2.32
C THR A 43 3.91 -5.88 3.16
N GLU A 44 4.30 -5.72 4.41
CA GLU A 44 4.51 -6.84 5.33
C GLU A 44 3.20 -7.56 5.68
N ALA A 45 2.11 -6.82 5.94
CA ALA A 45 0.80 -7.41 6.22
C ALA A 45 0.26 -8.22 5.04
N ALA A 46 0.37 -7.68 3.82
CA ALA A 46 -0.09 -8.36 2.61
C ALA A 46 0.70 -9.64 2.34
N LEU A 47 2.03 -9.58 2.45
CA LEU A 47 2.90 -10.74 2.30
C LEU A 47 2.61 -11.80 3.37
N ALA A 48 2.44 -11.40 4.63
CA ALA A 48 2.14 -12.31 5.72
C ALA A 48 0.81 -13.04 5.51
N ALA A 49 -0.24 -12.32 5.11
CA ALA A 49 -1.55 -12.92 4.82
C ALA A 49 -1.45 -13.92 3.66
N ALA A 50 -0.82 -13.53 2.56
CA ALA A 50 -0.67 -14.38 1.38
C ALA A 50 0.19 -15.62 1.65
N ARG A 51 1.30 -15.50 2.40
CA ARG A 51 2.12 -16.66 2.83
C ARG A 51 1.34 -17.65 3.67
N ARG A 52 0.34 -17.19 4.42
CA ARG A 52 -0.58 -18.05 5.18
C ARG A 52 -1.65 -18.72 4.31
N GLY A 53 -1.64 -18.49 3.00
CA GLY A 53 -2.60 -19.07 2.05
C GLY A 53 -3.88 -18.27 1.87
N ALA A 54 -3.98 -17.07 2.46
CA ALA A 54 -5.15 -16.22 2.27
C ALA A 54 -5.13 -15.58 0.88
N GLN A 55 -6.28 -15.54 0.21
CA GLN A 55 -6.48 -14.73 -0.99
C GLN A 55 -6.46 -13.25 -0.60
N THR A 56 -5.37 -12.59 -0.93
CA THR A 56 -5.06 -11.26 -0.40
C THR A 56 -5.06 -10.21 -1.51
N LEU A 57 -5.69 -9.06 -1.23
CA LEU A 57 -5.61 -7.86 -2.06
C LEU A 57 -4.77 -6.80 -1.34
N LEU A 58 -3.74 -6.29 -2.01
CA LEU A 58 -3.05 -5.07 -1.61
C LEU A 58 -3.56 -3.91 -2.44
N LEU A 59 -4.31 -3.01 -1.81
CA LEU A 59 -4.86 -1.81 -2.43
C LEU A 59 -3.95 -0.62 -2.13
N THR A 60 -3.42 0.01 -3.17
CA THR A 60 -2.53 1.17 -3.06
C THR A 60 -2.92 2.26 -4.05
N HIS A 61 -2.74 3.51 -3.67
CA HIS A 61 -2.97 4.64 -4.58
C HIS A 61 -1.93 4.72 -5.72
N ASN A 62 -0.72 4.18 -5.48
CA ASN A 62 0.35 4.18 -6.48
C ASN A 62 1.28 2.98 -6.29
N ILE A 63 1.34 2.11 -7.29
CA ILE A 63 2.21 0.93 -7.33
C ILE A 63 3.69 1.32 -7.32
N GLU A 64 4.05 2.45 -7.92
CA GLU A 64 5.43 2.93 -7.98
C GLU A 64 5.98 3.36 -6.61
N THR A 65 5.11 3.52 -5.60
CA THR A 65 5.52 3.90 -4.24
C THR A 65 5.50 2.73 -3.26
N LEU A 66 5.28 1.50 -3.72
CA LEU A 66 5.34 0.31 -2.87
C LEU A 66 6.70 0.18 -2.18
N GLY A 67 6.69 0.06 -0.85
CA GLY A 67 7.91 -0.05 -0.05
C GLY A 67 8.78 1.21 -0.03
N GLN A 68 8.25 2.37 -0.43
CA GLN A 68 9.01 3.62 -0.46
C GLN A 68 9.43 4.07 0.93
N MET A 69 10.69 4.44 1.08
CA MET A 69 11.21 5.11 2.27
C MET A 69 10.92 6.61 2.20
N SER A 70 10.06 7.10 3.08
CA SER A 70 9.60 8.50 3.08
C SER A 70 10.61 9.50 3.67
N CYS A 71 11.50 9.03 4.56
CA CYS A 71 12.47 9.86 5.25
C CYS A 71 13.90 9.45 4.90
N ASN A 72 14.77 9.27 5.91
CA ASN A 72 16.13 8.78 5.69
C ASN A 72 16.12 7.37 5.11
N PRO A 73 16.98 7.06 4.12
CA PRO A 73 17.05 5.74 3.52
C PRO A 73 17.77 4.75 4.47
N ALA A 74 17.17 4.50 5.62
CA ALA A 74 17.72 3.65 6.65
C ALA A 74 16.65 2.75 7.29
N ILE A 75 17.01 1.50 7.53
CA ILE A 75 16.21 0.51 8.22
C ILE A 75 16.86 0.19 9.57
N GLY A 76 16.05 0.09 10.62
CA GLY A 76 16.51 -0.21 11.96
C GLY A 76 16.79 1.03 12.82
N GLY A 77 17.59 0.85 13.83
CA GLY A 77 17.84 1.81 14.90
C GLY A 77 17.30 1.32 16.24
N ILE A 78 17.44 2.11 17.30
CA ILE A 78 17.01 1.75 18.65
C ILE A 78 15.49 1.50 18.66
N GLY A 79 15.05 0.36 19.19
CA GLY A 79 13.66 -0.12 19.14
C GLY A 79 13.24 -0.67 17.77
N LYS A 80 13.53 0.03 16.70
CA LYS A 80 13.13 -0.34 15.34
C LYS A 80 13.78 -1.64 14.85
N SER A 81 15.09 -1.82 15.10
CA SER A 81 15.79 -3.04 14.67
C SER A 81 15.30 -4.29 15.41
N HIS A 82 14.77 -4.16 16.61
CA HIS A 82 14.17 -5.28 17.33
C HIS A 82 12.92 -5.77 16.59
N LEU A 83 12.02 -4.84 16.21
CA LEU A 83 10.84 -5.16 15.41
C LEU A 83 11.19 -5.74 14.04
N VAL A 84 12.21 -5.20 13.36
CA VAL A 84 12.67 -5.76 12.07
C VAL A 84 13.10 -7.21 12.21
N LYS A 85 13.83 -7.55 13.29
CA LYS A 85 14.25 -8.93 13.57
C LYS A 85 13.09 -9.86 13.89
N GLU A 86 12.08 -9.39 14.61
CA GLU A 86 10.87 -10.14 14.89
C GLU A 86 10.09 -10.43 13.59
N ILE A 87 9.95 -9.43 12.71
CA ILE A 87 9.32 -9.57 11.41
C ILE A 87 10.12 -10.55 10.54
N ASP A 88 11.45 -10.46 10.53
CA ASP A 88 12.35 -11.36 9.80
C ASP A 88 12.21 -12.81 10.28
N ALA A 89 12.13 -13.03 11.60
CA ALA A 89 11.89 -14.35 12.18
C ALA A 89 10.54 -14.97 11.76
N LEU A 90 9.59 -14.13 11.34
CA LEU A 90 8.30 -14.54 10.78
C LEU A 90 8.29 -14.55 9.24
N ASP A 91 9.46 -14.61 8.62
CA ASP A 91 9.65 -14.62 7.16
C ASP A 91 9.24 -13.31 6.45
N GLY A 92 9.39 -12.17 7.13
CA GLY A 92 9.11 -10.85 6.57
C GLY A 92 10.11 -10.44 5.48
N ALA A 93 9.73 -9.46 4.68
CA ALA A 93 10.49 -9.03 3.51
C ALA A 93 11.51 -7.93 3.81
N MET A 94 11.26 -7.10 4.84
CA MET A 94 12.04 -5.88 5.10
C MET A 94 13.52 -6.13 5.32
N ALA A 95 13.89 -7.12 6.14
CA ALA A 95 15.30 -7.43 6.40
C ALA A 95 16.00 -7.93 5.13
N ARG A 96 15.38 -8.86 4.40
CA ARG A 96 15.92 -9.38 3.14
C ARG A 96 16.06 -8.31 2.05
N ALA A 97 15.09 -7.43 1.93
CA ALA A 97 15.19 -6.28 1.02
C ALA A 97 16.30 -5.31 1.45
N THR A 98 16.50 -5.14 2.76
CA THR A 98 17.59 -4.34 3.32
C THR A 98 18.95 -4.97 3.02
N ASP A 99 19.10 -6.28 3.11
CA ASP A 99 20.34 -6.97 2.78
C ASP A 99 20.70 -6.83 1.29
N ARG A 100 19.69 -6.81 0.40
CA ARG A 100 19.89 -6.59 -1.04
C ARG A 100 20.21 -5.15 -1.41
N GLY A 101 19.61 -4.18 -0.71
CA GLY A 101 19.77 -2.75 -0.97
C GLY A 101 20.69 -2.02 0.01
N GLY A 102 21.31 -2.71 0.95
CA GLY A 102 22.12 -2.11 2.00
C GLY A 102 23.44 -1.56 1.49
N ILE A 103 23.77 -0.33 1.88
CA ILE A 103 25.01 0.37 1.55
C ILE A 103 25.98 0.32 2.73
N GLN A 104 25.45 0.50 3.94
CA GLN A 104 26.23 0.54 5.17
C GLN A 104 25.44 -0.06 6.34
N PHE A 105 26.10 -0.89 7.11
CA PHE A 105 25.55 -1.52 8.31
C PHE A 105 26.32 -1.07 9.55
N ARG A 106 25.62 -0.65 10.60
CA ARG A 106 26.22 -0.21 11.87
C ARG A 106 25.49 -0.79 13.06
N THR A 107 26.26 -1.17 14.06
CA THR A 107 25.73 -1.47 15.40
C THR A 107 25.78 -0.19 16.24
N LEU A 108 24.61 0.28 16.66
CA LEU A 108 24.45 1.41 17.56
C LEU A 108 24.58 0.95 19.01
N ASN A 109 25.11 1.80 19.85
CA ASN A 109 25.23 1.55 21.31
C ASN A 109 25.96 0.24 21.66
N SER A 110 26.96 -0.16 20.89
CA SER A 110 27.71 -1.41 21.06
C SER A 110 28.36 -1.55 22.45
N ARG A 111 28.68 -0.42 23.08
CA ARG A 111 29.29 -0.35 24.44
C ARG A 111 28.25 -0.22 25.56
N LYS A 112 26.96 -0.11 25.24
CA LYS A 112 25.85 -0.05 26.19
C LYS A 112 25.22 -1.42 26.34
N GLY A 113 24.34 -1.62 27.27
CA GLY A 113 23.71 -2.92 27.51
C GLY A 113 22.93 -3.47 26.31
N PRO A 114 22.67 -4.78 26.28
CA PRO A 114 22.00 -5.46 25.15
C PRO A 114 20.64 -4.86 24.76
N ALA A 115 19.89 -4.36 25.74
CA ALA A 115 18.55 -3.79 25.52
C ALA A 115 18.53 -2.56 24.60
N VAL A 116 19.63 -1.81 24.53
CA VAL A 116 19.74 -0.62 23.68
C VAL A 116 20.70 -0.81 22.50
N ARG A 117 21.30 -1.99 22.39
CA ARG A 117 22.13 -2.36 21.25
C ARG A 117 21.22 -2.59 20.04
N ALA A 118 21.43 -1.83 18.98
CA ALA A 118 20.57 -1.85 17.82
C ALA A 118 21.40 -1.91 16.53
N THR A 119 20.87 -2.50 15.48
CA THR A 119 21.42 -2.44 14.13
C THR A 119 20.72 -1.36 13.32
N ARG A 120 21.48 -0.68 12.47
CA ARG A 120 20.96 0.26 11.50
C ARG A 120 21.63 0.04 10.16
N ALA A 121 20.85 -0.15 9.12
CA ALA A 121 21.32 -0.24 7.76
C ALA A 121 20.96 1.04 7.00
N GLN A 122 21.95 1.64 6.34
CA GLN A 122 21.70 2.63 5.29
C GLN A 122 21.41 1.86 4.01
N ALA A 123 20.35 2.19 3.30
CA ALA A 123 19.95 1.46 2.11
C ALA A 123 19.84 2.38 0.88
N ASP A 124 20.11 1.84 -0.28
CA ASP A 124 19.73 2.45 -1.54
C ASP A 124 18.21 2.34 -1.71
N ARG A 125 17.54 3.48 -1.87
CA ARG A 125 16.08 3.54 -1.97
C ARG A 125 15.53 2.81 -3.19
N VAL A 126 16.24 2.86 -4.29
CA VAL A 126 15.83 2.25 -5.56
C VAL A 126 15.94 0.74 -5.46
N LEU A 127 17.07 0.24 -4.97
CA LEU A 127 17.31 -1.20 -4.79
C LEU A 127 16.38 -1.80 -3.75
N TYR A 128 16.18 -1.13 -2.61
CA TYR A 128 15.24 -1.58 -1.59
C TYR A 128 13.81 -1.67 -2.12
N LYS A 129 13.33 -0.61 -2.78
CA LYS A 129 12.00 -0.57 -3.37
C LYS A 129 11.82 -1.65 -4.44
N ALA A 130 12.81 -1.86 -5.29
CA ALA A 130 12.80 -2.90 -6.31
C ALA A 130 12.71 -4.30 -5.67
N ALA A 131 13.45 -4.55 -4.60
CA ALA A 131 13.41 -5.83 -3.88
C ALA A 131 12.04 -6.09 -3.24
N ILE A 132 11.42 -5.09 -2.63
CA ILE A 132 10.06 -5.20 -2.07
C ILE A 132 9.05 -5.47 -3.20
N ARG A 133 9.10 -4.72 -4.29
CA ARG A 133 8.20 -4.89 -5.43
C ARG A 133 8.30 -6.29 -6.03
N GLU A 134 9.51 -6.77 -6.29
CA GLU A 134 9.75 -8.11 -6.79
C GLU A 134 9.15 -9.18 -5.86
N THR A 135 9.31 -9.02 -4.55
CA THR A 135 8.74 -9.95 -3.57
C THR A 135 7.21 -9.95 -3.61
N LEU A 136 6.58 -8.76 -3.70
CA LEU A 136 5.13 -8.64 -3.76
C LEU A 136 4.54 -9.22 -5.05
N GLU A 137 5.15 -8.90 -6.20
CA GLU A 137 4.68 -9.33 -7.52
C GLU A 137 4.81 -10.86 -7.72
N ASN A 138 5.78 -11.50 -7.06
CA ASN A 138 5.99 -12.95 -7.12
C ASN A 138 5.28 -13.74 -6.00
N GLN A 139 4.56 -13.07 -5.10
CA GLN A 139 3.88 -13.75 -4.00
C GLN A 139 2.59 -14.44 -4.48
N PRO A 140 2.50 -15.78 -4.44
CA PRO A 140 1.25 -16.47 -4.76
C PRO A 140 0.12 -16.05 -3.83
N GLY A 141 -1.10 -15.93 -4.39
CA GLY A 141 -2.28 -15.54 -3.62
C GLY A 141 -2.38 -14.04 -3.29
N LEU A 142 -1.46 -13.22 -3.78
CA LEU A 142 -1.47 -11.76 -3.61
C LEU A 142 -1.81 -11.08 -4.94
N LEU A 143 -2.88 -10.28 -4.93
CA LEU A 143 -3.21 -9.35 -6.00
C LEU A 143 -2.86 -7.92 -5.55
N ILE A 144 -2.16 -7.19 -6.40
CA ILE A 144 -1.88 -5.76 -6.20
C ILE A 144 -2.81 -4.96 -7.10
N PHE A 145 -3.52 -3.98 -6.54
CA PHE A 145 -4.46 -3.15 -7.30
C PHE A 145 -4.22 -1.67 -7.03
N GLN A 146 -4.09 -0.89 -8.10
CA GLN A 146 -3.81 0.54 -7.99
C GLN A 146 -5.10 1.34 -8.04
N GLN A 147 -5.63 1.66 -6.88
CA GLN A 147 -6.64 2.70 -6.65
C GLN A 147 -6.57 3.16 -5.19
N SER A 148 -7.01 4.37 -4.93
CA SER A 148 -7.19 4.84 -3.55
C SER A 148 -8.46 4.22 -2.96
N ALA A 149 -8.38 3.75 -1.72
CA ALA A 149 -9.56 3.43 -0.93
C ALA A 149 -10.29 4.74 -0.57
N ASP A 150 -11.61 4.72 -0.68
CA ASP A 150 -12.48 5.84 -0.34
C ASP A 150 -13.21 5.58 0.97
N ASP A 151 -13.79 4.37 1.11
CA ASP A 151 -14.55 4.01 2.29
C ASP A 151 -14.52 2.50 2.57
N LEU A 152 -14.94 2.12 3.77
CA LEU A 152 -15.14 0.74 4.16
C LEU A 152 -16.60 0.33 3.95
N ILE A 153 -16.84 -0.88 3.48
CA ILE A 153 -18.16 -1.48 3.45
C ILE A 153 -18.38 -2.11 4.82
N VAL A 154 -19.34 -1.56 5.60
CA VAL A 154 -19.66 -2.02 6.94
C VAL A 154 -21.13 -2.40 7.02
N GLU A 155 -21.43 -3.57 7.56
CA GLU A 155 -22.79 -4.06 7.84
C GLU A 155 -22.90 -4.37 9.32
N GLY A 156 -23.71 -3.56 10.05
CA GLY A 156 -23.72 -3.59 11.51
C GLY A 156 -22.33 -3.25 12.06
N ASP A 157 -21.78 -4.14 12.88
CA ASP A 157 -20.43 -4.00 13.46
C ASP A 157 -19.36 -4.80 12.72
N THR A 158 -19.64 -5.21 11.47
CA THR A 158 -18.75 -6.08 10.70
C THR A 158 -18.31 -5.41 9.42
N VAL A 159 -16.97 -5.33 9.19
CA VAL A 159 -16.43 -4.92 7.90
C VAL A 159 -16.66 -6.03 6.87
N LYS A 160 -17.10 -5.65 5.67
CA LYS A 160 -17.38 -6.55 4.55
C LYS A 160 -16.52 -6.32 3.33
N GLY A 161 -15.81 -5.19 3.29
CA GLY A 161 -14.98 -4.85 2.16
C GLY A 161 -14.57 -3.39 2.11
N VAL A 162 -14.20 -2.96 0.91
CA VAL A 162 -13.66 -1.61 0.65
C VAL A 162 -14.27 -1.06 -0.64
N VAL A 163 -14.58 0.23 -0.67
CA VAL A 163 -14.96 0.98 -1.87
C VAL A 163 -13.78 1.84 -2.28
N THR A 164 -13.44 1.85 -3.57
CA THR A 164 -12.42 2.74 -4.11
C THR A 164 -12.99 4.08 -4.52
N GLN A 165 -12.13 5.07 -4.75
CA GLN A 165 -12.54 6.41 -5.23
C GLN A 165 -13.33 6.38 -6.54
N MET A 166 -13.11 5.39 -7.39
CA MET A 166 -13.87 5.20 -8.64
C MET A 166 -15.16 4.42 -8.45
N GLY A 167 -15.49 3.98 -7.23
CA GLY A 167 -16.71 3.26 -6.90
C GLY A 167 -16.61 1.74 -7.08
N LEU A 168 -15.42 1.20 -7.33
CA LEU A 168 -15.22 -0.25 -7.39
C LEU A 168 -15.25 -0.83 -5.98
N LYS A 169 -16.08 -1.84 -5.75
CA LYS A 169 -16.27 -2.52 -4.48
C LYS A 169 -15.52 -3.84 -4.44
N PHE A 170 -14.72 -4.03 -3.43
CA PHE A 170 -14.04 -5.29 -3.14
C PHE A 170 -14.61 -5.90 -1.87
N ALA A 171 -15.10 -7.13 -1.95
CA ALA A 171 -15.59 -7.87 -0.78
C ALA A 171 -14.45 -8.62 -0.10
N ALA A 172 -14.42 -8.60 1.24
CA ALA A 172 -13.44 -9.31 2.04
C ALA A 172 -14.00 -9.83 3.37
N ASN A 173 -13.28 -10.79 3.96
CA ASN A 173 -13.55 -11.26 5.32
C ASN A 173 -12.88 -10.37 6.37
N SER A 174 -11.73 -9.79 6.03
CA SER A 174 -10.95 -8.92 6.92
C SER A 174 -10.31 -7.78 6.14
N VAL A 175 -10.16 -6.62 6.78
CA VAL A 175 -9.48 -5.44 6.23
C VAL A 175 -8.40 -4.99 7.19
N VAL A 176 -7.17 -4.81 6.67
CA VAL A 176 -6.03 -4.25 7.41
C VAL A 176 -5.78 -2.85 6.88
N LEU A 177 -5.96 -1.86 7.76
CA LEU A 177 -5.84 -0.45 7.41
C LEU A 177 -4.43 0.07 7.76
N CYS A 178 -3.63 0.41 6.76
CA CYS A 178 -2.25 0.89 6.88
C CYS A 178 -2.11 2.28 6.25
N THR A 179 -2.78 3.27 6.82
CA THR A 179 -2.84 4.64 6.28
C THR A 179 -1.58 5.47 6.50
N GLY A 180 -0.62 4.94 7.26
CA GLY A 180 0.59 5.70 7.61
C GLY A 180 0.27 6.88 8.53
N THR A 181 0.90 8.03 8.27
CA THR A 181 0.80 9.24 9.10
C THR A 181 -0.04 10.35 8.46
N PHE A 182 -0.66 10.10 7.31
CA PHE A 182 -1.36 11.14 6.54
C PHE A 182 -2.85 11.22 6.83
N LEU A 183 -3.46 10.18 7.38
CA LEU A 183 -4.90 10.17 7.65
C LEU A 183 -5.31 11.31 8.60
N GLY A 184 -6.19 12.19 8.11
CA GLY A 184 -6.57 13.38 8.83
C GLY A 184 -5.45 14.41 9.02
N GLY A 185 -4.33 14.23 8.33
CA GLY A 185 -3.18 15.13 8.36
C GLY A 185 -3.36 16.32 7.44
N THR A 186 -2.41 17.24 7.52
CA THR A 186 -2.30 18.36 6.58
C THR A 186 -1.04 18.18 5.74
N ILE A 187 -1.22 18.12 4.44
CA ILE A 187 -0.13 18.02 3.47
C ILE A 187 0.24 19.44 3.04
N HIS A 188 1.51 19.80 3.23
CA HIS A 188 2.05 21.09 2.84
C HIS A 188 2.80 20.97 1.51
N ILE A 189 2.39 21.69 0.49
CA ILE A 189 3.08 21.80 -0.79
C ILE A 189 3.37 23.28 -1.06
N GLY A 190 4.59 23.71 -0.76
CA GLY A 190 4.94 25.13 -0.76
C GLY A 190 4.12 25.91 0.29
N LEU A 191 3.34 26.90 -0.16
CA LEU A 191 2.47 27.70 0.70
C LEU A 191 1.03 27.15 0.78
N GLU A 192 0.72 26.11 0.02
CA GLU A 192 -0.62 25.51 -0.01
C GLU A 192 -0.72 24.32 0.95
N ASN A 193 -1.93 24.14 1.50
CA ASN A 193 -2.24 23.09 2.44
C ASN A 193 -3.40 22.25 1.92
N PHE A 194 -3.24 20.93 1.95
CA PHE A 194 -4.25 19.96 1.54
C PHE A 194 -4.57 19.03 2.72
N ARG A 195 -5.80 18.56 2.79
CA ARG A 195 -6.14 17.49 3.73
C ARG A 195 -5.65 16.17 3.19
N GLY A 196 -4.99 15.37 4.04
CA GLY A 196 -4.54 14.00 3.77
C GLY A 196 -5.63 12.98 4.08
#